data_cc90c0d5398a1e660d4dae2710915e97
#
_entry.id   cc90c0d5398a1e660d4dae2710915e97
#
_cell.length_a   1.000
_cell.length_b   1.000
_cell.length_c   1.000
_cell.angle_alpha   90.00
_cell.angle_beta   90.00
_cell.angle_gamma   90.00
#
_symmetry.space_group_name_H-M   'P 1'
#
loop_
_entity.id
_entity.type
_entity.pdbx_description
1 polymer ?
#
loop_
_entity_poly.entity_id
_entity_poly.type
_entity_poly.pdbx_seq_one_letter_code
_entity_poly.pdbx_strand_id
1 'polypeptide(L)'
;MRFIRSVFIILILGVFATGTAFGWTKASNDLKNEKNIEINKKCINCHLKENKSLVMSWEASSHAAAKDGQIACYTCHAAEKGDEMGYMHEGDFIKAILSPNDCKECHTDETAQMAQSHHATAGEIMASLDNMLAEVVGGMPTNKANMHSGCWQCHGSVVALKRDKKGKPMRSRTDAPQMDYNTWPNTGIGRINPDGSKGVCIACHSKHSFKAAVARQPDNCGKCHLGPDHPQKEIYEESKHGIAYRSVGREKGLNGMNIMKDGAWILGDDYYAAPTCSTCHMGEYVRQNGSVAKNSHNVGDRISWNLRAPVSSKLNRVTFEDGTVQDITGDIPPRVGQTAKAKSYVRKGDKLKKVIKEKTIASVVPWKDRRANMQEICKSCHGINQVRDFYSQLDDLVNLYNDKFAKPGKAIVGMLKKDKIWKSSGFQHKIGFTWFEIWHHEGRRARMAAAMHAPDYTHWHGMYEIARNFYHDFLPEVQELADHAGKGAKYKKVIADFMAKPENLWTKTGGSAETMKLIQEEQRLRYKQ
;
A
#
# COMPACT_ATOMS: atom_id res chain seq x y z
N MET A 1 7.73 -44.77 -58.24
CA MET A 1 6.48 -44.29 -57.64
C MET A 1 6.81 -43.23 -56.62
N ARG A 2 6.58 -41.95 -56.98
CA ARG A 2 6.84 -40.78 -56.10
C ARG A 2 5.56 -40.45 -55.37
N PHE A 3 5.60 -40.44 -54.04
CA PHE A 3 4.52 -39.88 -53.23
C PHE A 3 4.90 -38.44 -52.83
N ILE A 4 4.15 -37.51 -53.34
CA ILE A 4 4.18 -36.09 -53.01
C ILE A 4 3.35 -35.92 -51.71
N ARG A 5 3.98 -35.50 -50.62
CA ARG A 5 3.26 -35.04 -49.43
C ARG A 5 3.15 -33.51 -49.49
N SER A 6 1.93 -33.05 -49.69
CA SER A 6 1.57 -31.64 -49.59
C SER A 6 1.58 -31.22 -48.12
N VAL A 7 2.44 -30.26 -47.79
CA VAL A 7 2.43 -29.58 -46.50
C VAL A 7 1.51 -28.38 -46.61
N PHE A 8 0.38 -28.44 -45.90
CA PHE A 8 -0.46 -27.25 -45.73
C PHE A 8 0.18 -26.36 -44.64
N ILE A 9 0.72 -25.22 -45.06
CA ILE A 9 1.12 -24.14 -44.18
C ILE A 9 -0.12 -23.31 -43.91
N ILE A 10 -0.67 -23.44 -42.68
CA ILE A 10 -1.69 -22.53 -42.18
C ILE A 10 -0.98 -21.28 -41.70
N LEU A 11 -1.08 -20.21 -42.50
CA LEU A 11 -0.71 -18.86 -42.09
C LEU A 11 -1.76 -18.37 -41.04
N ILE A 12 -1.40 -18.43 -39.78
CA ILE A 12 -2.15 -17.72 -38.72
C ILE A 12 -1.69 -16.26 -38.80
N LEU A 13 -2.48 -15.45 -39.48
CA LEU A 13 -2.41 -13.99 -39.39
C LEU A 13 -2.81 -13.57 -37.99
N GLY A 14 -1.82 -13.41 -37.13
CA GLY A 14 -1.99 -12.76 -35.84
C GLY A 14 -2.38 -11.30 -36.05
N VAL A 15 -3.64 -10.99 -35.86
CA VAL A 15 -4.10 -9.61 -35.73
C VAL A 15 -3.51 -9.05 -34.44
N PHE A 16 -2.36 -8.43 -34.52
CA PHE A 16 -1.89 -7.52 -33.48
C PHE A 16 -2.83 -6.33 -33.46
N ALA A 17 -3.83 -6.37 -32.59
CA ALA A 17 -4.59 -5.18 -32.26
C ALA A 17 -3.63 -4.18 -31.59
N THR A 18 -3.12 -3.25 -32.37
CA THR A 18 -2.42 -2.05 -31.90
C THR A 18 -3.46 -1.15 -31.23
N GLY A 19 -3.78 -1.46 -29.98
CA GLY A 19 -4.61 -0.61 -29.13
C GLY A 19 -3.81 0.52 -28.52
N THR A 20 -3.38 1.51 -29.31
CA THR A 20 -2.63 2.65 -28.78
C THR A 20 -2.94 3.98 -29.45
N ALA A 21 -4.07 4.14 -30.12
CA ALA A 21 -4.31 5.40 -30.85
C ALA A 21 -5.54 6.20 -30.45
N PHE A 22 -6.46 5.65 -29.66
CA PHE A 22 -7.77 6.31 -29.45
C PHE A 22 -7.83 7.34 -28.32
N GLY A 23 -6.99 7.24 -27.27
CA GLY A 23 -6.98 8.20 -26.16
C GLY A 23 -6.26 9.52 -26.49
N TRP A 24 -5.15 9.42 -27.20
CA TRP A 24 -4.32 10.58 -27.55
C TRP A 24 -4.98 11.56 -28.54
N THR A 25 -5.82 11.08 -29.42
CA THR A 25 -6.43 11.93 -30.45
C THR A 25 -7.49 12.89 -29.88
N LYS A 26 -8.27 12.47 -28.88
CA LYS A 26 -9.26 13.35 -28.25
C LYS A 26 -8.56 14.41 -27.39
N ALA A 27 -7.65 13.99 -26.50
CA ALA A 27 -6.87 14.90 -25.66
C ALA A 27 -6.03 15.89 -26.49
N SER A 28 -5.38 15.46 -27.59
CA SER A 28 -4.60 16.35 -28.47
C SER A 28 -5.47 17.35 -29.23
N ASN A 29 -6.68 16.98 -29.62
CA ASN A 29 -7.62 17.88 -30.25
C ASN A 29 -8.14 18.95 -29.27
N ASP A 30 -8.40 18.56 -28.01
CA ASP A 30 -8.82 19.49 -26.97
C ASP A 30 -7.70 20.47 -26.58
N LEU A 31 -6.45 20.06 -26.59
CA LEU A 31 -5.29 20.93 -26.34
C LEU A 31 -5.09 22.01 -27.43
N LYS A 32 -5.47 21.71 -28.67
CA LYS A 32 -5.36 22.62 -29.82
C LYS A 32 -6.64 23.44 -30.08
N ASN A 33 -7.68 23.22 -29.25
CA ASN A 33 -8.94 23.93 -29.39
C ASN A 33 -8.77 25.39 -28.92
N GLU A 34 -8.95 26.33 -29.82
CA GLU A 34 -8.78 27.77 -29.57
C GLU A 34 -9.63 28.26 -28.38
N LYS A 35 -10.86 27.74 -28.26
CA LYS A 35 -11.75 28.07 -27.14
C LYS A 35 -11.14 27.63 -25.80
N ASN A 36 -10.57 26.42 -25.71
CA ASN A 36 -9.94 25.92 -24.50
C ASN A 36 -8.69 26.73 -24.14
N ILE A 37 -7.91 27.14 -25.16
CA ILE A 37 -6.76 28.01 -24.97
C ILE A 37 -7.18 29.37 -24.39
N GLU A 38 -8.27 29.94 -24.87
CA GLU A 38 -8.80 31.20 -24.36
C GLU A 38 -9.29 31.07 -22.92
N ILE A 39 -10.04 30.01 -22.61
CA ILE A 39 -10.49 29.72 -21.24
C ILE A 39 -9.28 29.59 -20.31
N ASN A 40 -8.25 28.83 -20.70
CA ASN A 40 -7.04 28.67 -19.92
C ASN A 40 -6.32 30.00 -19.63
N LYS A 41 -6.20 30.88 -20.63
CA LYS A 41 -5.64 32.24 -20.43
C LYS A 41 -6.45 33.06 -19.41
N LYS A 42 -7.77 32.99 -19.49
CA LYS A 42 -8.66 33.63 -18.53
C LYS A 42 -8.42 33.12 -17.12
N CYS A 43 -8.37 31.79 -16.93
CA CYS A 43 -8.08 31.15 -15.64
C CYS A 43 -6.74 31.64 -15.07
N ILE A 44 -5.68 31.56 -15.87
CA ILE A 44 -4.32 31.94 -15.47
C ILE A 44 -4.27 33.42 -15.05
N ASN A 45 -4.82 34.32 -15.87
CA ASN A 45 -4.81 35.77 -15.61
C ASN A 45 -5.53 36.17 -14.34
N CYS A 46 -6.66 35.51 -14.03
CA CYS A 46 -7.40 35.74 -12.80
C CYS A 46 -6.66 35.15 -11.58
N HIS A 47 -6.31 33.85 -11.64
CA HIS A 47 -5.68 33.16 -10.54
C HIS A 47 -4.24 33.62 -10.27
N LEU A 48 -3.57 34.25 -11.22
CA LEU A 48 -2.27 34.89 -10.97
C LEU A 48 -2.39 36.06 -9.98
N LYS A 49 -3.56 36.69 -9.91
CA LYS A 49 -3.87 37.76 -8.93
C LYS A 49 -4.40 37.20 -7.62
N GLU A 50 -5.35 36.26 -7.71
CA GLU A 50 -6.07 35.73 -6.55
C GLU A 50 -5.29 34.61 -5.81
N ASN A 51 -4.60 33.74 -6.57
CA ASN A 51 -3.92 32.54 -6.06
C ASN A 51 -2.58 32.32 -6.77
N LYS A 52 -1.70 33.29 -6.73
CA LYS A 52 -0.42 33.33 -7.46
C LYS A 52 0.38 32.03 -7.34
N SER A 53 0.49 31.46 -6.13
CA SER A 53 1.27 30.24 -5.88
C SER A 53 0.72 29.02 -6.65
N LEU A 54 -0.59 28.97 -6.90
CA LEU A 54 -1.21 27.91 -7.69
C LEU A 54 -0.73 27.97 -9.14
N VAL A 55 -0.72 29.15 -9.76
CA VAL A 55 -0.27 29.37 -11.13
C VAL A 55 1.21 29.10 -11.25
N MET A 56 2.03 29.64 -10.35
CA MET A 56 3.48 29.41 -10.35
C MET A 56 3.84 27.93 -10.18
N SER A 57 3.07 27.20 -9.37
CA SER A 57 3.23 25.76 -9.20
C SER A 57 2.93 24.99 -10.49
N TRP A 58 1.89 25.38 -11.22
CA TRP A 58 1.56 24.80 -12.51
C TRP A 58 2.63 25.16 -13.56
N GLU A 59 3.07 26.40 -13.66
CA GLU A 59 4.12 26.85 -14.59
C GLU A 59 5.42 26.05 -14.43
N ALA A 60 5.73 25.61 -13.20
CA ALA A 60 6.88 24.77 -12.91
C ALA A 60 6.68 23.28 -13.26
N SER A 61 5.52 22.89 -13.81
CA SER A 61 5.18 21.49 -14.13
C SER A 61 5.56 21.12 -15.57
N SER A 62 5.75 19.81 -15.79
CA SER A 62 5.89 19.24 -17.14
C SER A 62 4.62 19.42 -17.99
N HIS A 63 3.46 19.58 -17.36
CA HIS A 63 2.21 19.86 -18.04
C HIS A 63 2.22 21.24 -18.73
N ALA A 64 2.74 22.27 -18.06
CA ALA A 64 2.89 23.59 -18.64
C ALA A 64 3.93 23.62 -19.77
N ALA A 65 4.95 22.78 -19.69
CA ALA A 65 6.05 22.67 -20.64
C ALA A 65 5.82 21.64 -21.76
N ALA A 66 4.63 21.04 -21.86
CA ALA A 66 4.35 19.99 -22.84
C ALA A 66 4.49 20.48 -24.29
N LYS A 67 5.21 19.71 -25.12
CA LYS A 67 5.59 20.10 -26.50
C LYS A 67 4.39 20.16 -27.44
N ASP A 68 3.35 19.38 -27.20
CA ASP A 68 2.16 19.25 -28.05
C ASP A 68 1.03 20.21 -27.71
N GLY A 69 1.27 21.14 -26.80
CA GLY A 69 0.33 22.12 -26.27
C GLY A 69 0.29 22.10 -24.76
N GLN A 70 0.07 23.26 -24.14
CA GLN A 70 0.01 23.36 -22.69
C GLN A 70 -1.19 22.61 -22.14
N ILE A 71 -0.95 21.69 -21.22
CA ILE A 71 -2.00 21.08 -20.40
C ILE A 71 -2.25 22.04 -19.22
N ALA A 72 -3.31 22.83 -19.31
CA ALA A 72 -3.58 23.91 -18.36
C ALA A 72 -4.88 23.67 -17.58
N CYS A 73 -5.36 24.69 -16.88
CA CYS A 73 -6.42 24.59 -15.89
C CYS A 73 -7.68 23.86 -16.42
N TYR A 74 -8.24 24.32 -17.53
CA TYR A 74 -9.50 23.80 -18.08
C TYR A 74 -9.35 22.37 -18.63
N THR A 75 -8.16 21.98 -19.09
CA THR A 75 -7.90 20.61 -19.55
C THR A 75 -8.19 19.56 -18.46
N CYS A 76 -7.85 19.89 -17.21
CA CYS A 76 -8.10 19.01 -16.07
C CYS A 76 -9.44 19.31 -15.38
N HIS A 77 -9.82 20.60 -15.30
CA HIS A 77 -10.95 21.05 -14.49
C HIS A 77 -12.28 21.19 -15.27
N ALA A 78 -12.30 20.96 -16.58
CA ALA A 78 -13.57 20.91 -17.33
C ALA A 78 -14.51 19.85 -16.72
N ALA A 79 -15.78 20.20 -16.56
CA ALA A 79 -16.81 19.29 -16.09
C ALA A 79 -17.78 18.91 -17.22
N GLU A 80 -18.26 17.66 -17.21
CA GLU A 80 -19.30 17.22 -18.13
C GLU A 80 -20.69 17.60 -17.63
N LYS A 81 -21.62 17.81 -18.56
CA LYS A 81 -23.01 18.07 -18.19
C LYS A 81 -23.59 16.89 -17.40
N GLY A 82 -24.06 17.17 -16.20
CA GLY A 82 -24.59 16.16 -15.28
C GLY A 82 -23.61 15.69 -14.22
N ASP A 83 -22.35 16.13 -14.26
CA ASP A 83 -21.40 15.91 -13.17
C ASP A 83 -21.92 16.62 -11.90
N GLU A 84 -22.16 15.86 -10.82
CA GLU A 84 -22.61 16.42 -9.54
C GLU A 84 -21.59 17.41 -8.95
N MET A 85 -20.30 17.29 -9.32
CA MET A 85 -19.22 18.18 -8.92
C MET A 85 -19.07 19.39 -9.82
N GLY A 86 -19.73 19.40 -11.00
CA GLY A 86 -19.67 20.49 -11.96
C GLY A 86 -20.45 21.71 -11.51
N TYR A 87 -19.92 22.91 -11.78
CA TYR A 87 -20.59 24.21 -11.49
C TYR A 87 -20.06 25.28 -12.43
N MET A 88 -20.87 26.35 -12.57
CA MET A 88 -20.45 27.51 -13.33
C MET A 88 -19.48 28.36 -12.52
N HIS A 89 -18.33 28.64 -13.09
CA HIS A 89 -17.30 29.52 -12.54
C HIS A 89 -16.84 30.49 -13.61
N GLU A 90 -17.11 31.78 -13.42
CA GLU A 90 -16.75 32.85 -14.36
C GLU A 90 -17.16 32.56 -15.81
N GLY A 91 -18.31 31.93 -16.01
CA GLY A 91 -18.88 31.62 -17.32
C GLY A 91 -18.44 30.28 -17.92
N ASP A 92 -17.57 29.54 -17.26
CA ASP A 92 -17.12 28.22 -17.68
C ASP A 92 -17.60 27.13 -16.73
N PHE A 93 -17.95 25.93 -17.27
CA PHE A 93 -18.45 24.82 -16.48
C PHE A 93 -17.28 23.92 -16.05
N ILE A 94 -16.98 23.95 -14.76
CA ILE A 94 -15.79 23.30 -14.19
C ILE A 94 -16.12 22.47 -12.95
N LYS A 95 -15.15 21.66 -12.50
CA LYS A 95 -15.13 20.99 -11.20
C LYS A 95 -13.81 21.26 -10.47
N ALA A 96 -13.86 21.49 -9.17
CA ALA A 96 -12.67 21.77 -8.36
C ALA A 96 -11.96 20.52 -7.88
N ILE A 97 -12.65 19.40 -7.69
CA ILE A 97 -12.11 18.15 -7.16
C ILE A 97 -11.96 17.16 -8.29
N LEU A 98 -10.69 16.84 -8.59
CA LEU A 98 -10.33 15.87 -9.62
C LEU A 98 -10.19 14.46 -9.03
N SER A 99 -10.47 13.48 -9.87
CA SER A 99 -10.38 12.05 -9.60
C SER A 99 -9.39 11.37 -10.54
N PRO A 100 -9.04 10.09 -10.34
CA PRO A 100 -8.25 9.35 -11.31
C PRO A 100 -8.87 9.29 -12.71
N ASN A 101 -10.20 9.37 -12.82
CA ASN A 101 -10.86 9.37 -14.13
C ASN A 101 -10.50 10.59 -14.98
N ASP A 102 -10.23 11.75 -14.35
CA ASP A 102 -9.80 12.95 -15.07
C ASP A 102 -8.36 12.85 -15.59
N CYS A 103 -7.53 12.04 -14.95
CA CYS A 103 -6.15 11.78 -15.39
C CYS A 103 -6.08 10.67 -16.45
N LYS A 104 -7.04 9.75 -16.45
CA LYS A 104 -7.06 8.51 -17.22
C LYS A 104 -6.95 8.72 -18.73
N GLU A 105 -7.46 9.81 -19.26
CA GLU A 105 -7.45 10.07 -20.70
C GLU A 105 -6.03 10.14 -21.28
N CYS A 106 -5.07 10.62 -20.47
CA CYS A 106 -3.65 10.70 -20.85
C CYS A 106 -2.79 9.67 -20.13
N HIS A 107 -3.12 9.33 -18.85
CA HIS A 107 -2.37 8.44 -17.98
C HIS A 107 -3.09 7.09 -17.79
N THR A 108 -3.39 6.42 -18.91
CA THR A 108 -4.20 5.18 -18.94
C THR A 108 -3.56 4.05 -18.13
N ASP A 109 -2.26 3.82 -18.33
CA ASP A 109 -1.53 2.72 -17.67
C ASP A 109 -1.38 2.98 -16.18
N GLU A 110 -0.99 4.20 -15.79
CA GLU A 110 -0.80 4.60 -14.41
C GLU A 110 -2.09 4.51 -13.61
N THR A 111 -3.20 4.95 -14.19
CA THR A 111 -4.52 4.89 -13.52
C THR A 111 -5.01 3.44 -13.40
N ALA A 112 -4.80 2.60 -14.42
CA ALA A 112 -5.15 1.19 -14.37
C ALA A 112 -4.33 0.43 -13.32
N GLN A 113 -3.02 0.67 -13.26
CA GLN A 113 -2.11 0.07 -12.28
C GLN A 113 -2.44 0.55 -10.85
N MET A 114 -2.68 1.85 -10.66
CA MET A 114 -3.10 2.41 -9.38
C MET A 114 -4.41 1.79 -8.90
N ALA A 115 -5.40 1.64 -9.77
CA ALA A 115 -6.70 1.04 -9.45
C ALA A 115 -6.58 -0.42 -8.94
N GLN A 116 -5.55 -1.15 -9.37
CA GLN A 116 -5.23 -2.51 -8.93
C GLN A 116 -4.40 -2.55 -7.64
N SER A 117 -3.90 -1.42 -7.18
CA SER A 117 -3.05 -1.34 -6.00
C SER A 117 -3.85 -1.34 -4.69
N HIS A 118 -3.21 -1.73 -3.60
CA HIS A 118 -3.77 -1.55 -2.25
C HIS A 118 -4.00 -0.07 -1.90
N HIS A 119 -3.31 0.85 -2.55
CA HIS A 119 -3.50 2.28 -2.35
C HIS A 119 -4.91 2.71 -2.78
N ALA A 120 -5.41 2.25 -3.92
CA ALA A 120 -6.78 2.58 -4.36
C ALA A 120 -7.86 2.10 -3.38
N THR A 121 -7.59 1.02 -2.65
CA THR A 121 -8.52 0.44 -1.68
C THR A 121 -8.22 0.80 -0.23
N ALA A 122 -7.28 1.70 0.03
CA ALA A 122 -6.86 2.07 1.39
C ALA A 122 -8.01 2.67 2.22
N GLY A 123 -8.91 3.43 1.60
CA GLY A 123 -10.12 3.95 2.26
C GLY A 123 -11.12 2.87 2.70
N GLU A 124 -11.08 1.70 2.08
CA GLU A 124 -11.93 0.56 2.45
C GLU A 124 -11.44 -0.18 3.69
N ILE A 125 -10.14 -0.05 4.01
CA ILE A 125 -9.53 -0.61 5.22
C ILE A 125 -10.18 0.02 6.45
N MET A 126 -10.66 1.26 6.33
CA MET A 126 -11.36 1.96 7.40
C MET A 126 -12.65 1.26 7.86
N ALA A 127 -13.16 0.30 7.10
CA ALA A 127 -14.26 -0.58 7.51
C ALA A 127 -13.78 -1.88 8.17
N SER A 128 -12.49 -2.02 8.45
CA SER A 128 -11.91 -3.20 9.11
C SER A 128 -11.90 -3.08 10.63
N LEU A 129 -11.69 -4.21 11.32
CA LEU A 129 -11.58 -4.24 12.79
C LEU A 129 -10.37 -3.47 13.32
N ASP A 130 -9.32 -3.30 12.53
CA ASP A 130 -8.12 -2.56 12.90
C ASP A 130 -8.43 -1.09 13.20
N ASN A 131 -9.51 -0.56 12.61
CA ASN A 131 -9.95 0.80 12.84
C ASN A 131 -10.85 0.99 14.04
N MET A 132 -11.47 -0.08 14.55
CA MET A 132 -12.30 0.06 15.76
C MET A 132 -11.50 0.65 16.92
N LEU A 133 -10.21 0.33 17.01
CA LEU A 133 -9.36 0.91 18.05
C LEU A 133 -9.18 2.43 17.81
N ALA A 134 -8.93 2.85 16.59
CA ALA A 134 -8.84 4.27 16.26
C ALA A 134 -10.17 5.01 16.50
N GLU A 135 -11.29 4.38 16.18
CA GLU A 135 -12.62 4.95 16.45
C GLU A 135 -12.93 5.02 17.94
N VAL A 136 -12.58 3.99 18.72
CA VAL A 136 -12.79 3.96 20.17
C VAL A 136 -11.89 4.96 20.88
N VAL A 137 -10.61 5.04 20.51
CA VAL A 137 -9.65 6.01 21.07
C VAL A 137 -9.97 7.42 20.59
N GLY A 138 -10.47 7.54 19.36
CA GLY A 138 -10.65 8.81 18.66
C GLY A 138 -11.91 9.57 18.97
N GLY A 139 -12.82 9.06 19.80
CA GLY A 139 -13.95 9.87 20.18
C GLY A 139 -15.33 9.21 20.10
N MET A 140 -16.35 10.01 20.21
CA MET A 140 -17.74 9.57 20.21
C MET A 140 -18.20 9.15 18.80
N PRO A 141 -19.20 8.23 18.68
CA PRO A 141 -19.70 7.79 17.37
C PRO A 141 -20.14 8.90 16.42
N THR A 142 -20.53 10.05 16.97
CA THR A 142 -20.98 11.21 16.21
C THR A 142 -19.87 12.20 15.87
N ASN A 143 -18.72 12.14 16.54
CA ASN A 143 -17.59 13.03 16.30
C ASN A 143 -16.49 12.29 15.53
N LYS A 144 -16.28 12.68 14.27
CA LYS A 144 -15.29 12.09 13.37
C LYS A 144 -14.01 12.92 13.27
N ALA A 145 -13.79 13.90 14.14
CA ALA A 145 -12.66 14.82 14.07
C ALA A 145 -11.32 14.07 14.08
N ASN A 146 -11.16 13.05 14.94
CA ASN A 146 -9.96 12.24 14.99
C ASN A 146 -9.72 11.45 13.69
N MET A 147 -10.78 10.86 13.12
CA MET A 147 -10.68 10.14 11.85
C MET A 147 -10.30 11.10 10.72
N HIS A 148 -10.95 12.24 10.67
CA HIS A 148 -10.76 13.24 9.63
C HIS A 148 -9.36 13.87 9.69
N SER A 149 -8.88 14.24 10.87
CA SER A 149 -7.55 14.84 11.05
C SER A 149 -6.41 13.82 11.12
N GLY A 150 -6.71 12.56 11.38
CA GLY A 150 -5.77 11.45 11.52
C GLY A 150 -5.87 10.44 10.37
N CYS A 151 -6.60 9.36 10.57
CA CYS A 151 -6.59 8.18 9.69
C CYS A 151 -6.89 8.51 8.23
N TRP A 152 -7.86 9.38 7.97
CA TRP A 152 -8.28 9.71 6.60
C TRP A 152 -7.29 10.57 5.83
N GLN A 153 -6.36 11.23 6.51
CA GLN A 153 -5.30 11.98 5.83
C GLN A 153 -4.35 11.04 5.07
N CYS A 154 -4.16 9.81 5.56
CA CYS A 154 -3.36 8.77 4.91
C CYS A 154 -4.23 7.82 4.09
N HIS A 155 -5.25 7.21 4.71
CA HIS A 155 -6.06 6.16 4.09
C HIS A 155 -7.13 6.69 3.14
N GLY A 156 -7.59 7.92 3.33
CA GLY A 156 -8.77 8.42 2.63
C GLY A 156 -10.08 7.85 3.19
N SER A 157 -11.18 8.34 2.68
CA SER A 157 -12.54 7.89 2.96
C SER A 157 -13.47 8.29 1.82
N VAL A 158 -14.77 8.04 1.97
CA VAL A 158 -15.78 8.51 1.02
C VAL A 158 -15.90 10.03 1.11
N VAL A 159 -15.74 10.71 -0.02
CA VAL A 159 -16.05 12.15 -0.12
C VAL A 159 -17.54 12.31 -0.35
N ALA A 160 -18.22 12.95 0.59
CA ALA A 160 -19.66 13.17 0.56
C ALA A 160 -20.01 14.61 0.22
N LEU A 161 -21.12 14.79 -0.49
CA LEU A 161 -21.77 16.08 -0.71
C LEU A 161 -22.82 16.32 0.37
N LYS A 162 -23.00 17.57 0.79
CA LYS A 162 -24.21 17.94 1.52
C LYS A 162 -25.40 17.77 0.62
N ARG A 163 -26.45 17.13 1.15
CA ARG A 163 -27.68 16.87 0.40
C ARG A 163 -28.89 17.46 1.14
N ASP A 164 -29.85 17.91 0.37
CA ASP A 164 -31.15 18.36 0.90
C ASP A 164 -32.00 17.14 1.35
N LYS A 165 -33.20 17.42 1.87
CA LYS A 165 -34.15 16.40 2.32
C LYS A 165 -34.62 15.46 1.20
N LYS A 166 -34.46 15.85 -0.08
CA LYS A 166 -34.79 15.03 -1.26
C LYS A 166 -33.58 14.28 -1.81
N GLY A 167 -32.41 14.40 -1.15
CA GLY A 167 -31.18 13.75 -1.57
C GLY A 167 -30.42 14.48 -2.68
N LYS A 168 -30.83 15.69 -3.08
CA LYS A 168 -30.15 16.48 -4.11
C LYS A 168 -28.93 17.19 -3.51
N PRO A 169 -27.80 17.28 -4.23
CA PRO A 169 -26.63 18.04 -3.78
C PRO A 169 -27.00 19.52 -3.51
N MET A 170 -26.61 20.01 -2.35
CA MET A 170 -26.70 21.41 -2.01
C MET A 170 -25.63 22.22 -2.72
N ARG A 171 -25.98 23.44 -3.13
CA ARG A 171 -25.08 24.36 -3.82
C ARG A 171 -24.84 25.62 -2.99
N SER A 172 -23.66 26.24 -3.17
CA SER A 172 -23.31 27.53 -2.61
C SER A 172 -24.00 28.68 -3.40
N ARG A 173 -23.77 29.90 -2.98
CA ARG A 173 -24.23 31.08 -3.74
C ARG A 173 -23.56 31.19 -5.12
N THR A 174 -22.37 30.61 -5.28
CA THR A 174 -21.62 30.56 -6.55
C THR A 174 -21.86 29.27 -7.32
N ASP A 175 -22.97 28.58 -7.08
CA ASP A 175 -23.35 27.30 -7.68
C ASP A 175 -22.37 26.14 -7.40
N ALA A 176 -21.29 26.35 -6.67
CA ALA A 176 -20.36 25.27 -6.32
C ALA A 176 -20.99 24.23 -5.37
N PRO A 177 -20.75 22.93 -5.56
CA PRO A 177 -21.28 21.90 -4.68
C PRO A 177 -20.74 22.05 -3.27
N GLN A 178 -21.62 21.92 -2.26
CA GLN A 178 -21.21 21.96 -0.87
C GLN A 178 -20.75 20.58 -0.42
N MET A 179 -19.51 20.52 0.06
CA MET A 179 -18.95 19.30 0.63
C MET A 179 -19.46 19.10 2.06
N ASP A 180 -19.62 17.82 2.44
CA ASP A 180 -19.80 17.50 3.84
C ASP A 180 -18.46 17.66 4.58
N TYR A 181 -18.40 18.61 5.52
CA TYR A 181 -17.18 18.91 6.28
C TYR A 181 -16.66 17.72 7.09
N ASN A 182 -17.50 16.72 7.39
CA ASN A 182 -17.08 15.48 8.03
C ASN A 182 -16.27 14.56 7.12
N THR A 183 -16.20 14.83 5.82
CA THR A 183 -15.50 14.01 4.82
C THR A 183 -14.53 14.81 3.95
N TRP A 184 -14.52 16.13 4.08
CA TRP A 184 -13.67 17.04 3.31
C TRP A 184 -13.08 18.14 4.20
N PRO A 185 -11.81 18.53 4.00
CA PRO A 185 -10.84 18.08 2.98
C PRO A 185 -10.36 16.63 3.20
N ASN A 186 -10.08 15.92 2.09
CA ASN A 186 -9.69 14.52 2.08
C ASN A 186 -8.66 14.29 0.96
N THR A 187 -7.40 14.07 1.33
CA THR A 187 -6.26 13.89 0.42
C THR A 187 -5.62 12.51 0.55
N GLY A 188 -6.20 11.62 1.37
CA GLY A 188 -5.68 10.29 1.59
C GLY A 188 -5.70 9.43 0.33
N ILE A 189 -4.70 8.58 0.19
CA ILE A 189 -4.38 7.84 -1.04
C ILE A 189 -5.55 7.00 -1.58
N GLY A 190 -6.39 6.44 -0.71
CA GLY A 190 -7.55 5.61 -1.06
C GLY A 190 -8.88 6.38 -1.03
N ARG A 191 -8.86 7.69 -1.24
CA ARG A 191 -10.07 8.51 -1.34
C ARG A 191 -11.08 7.90 -2.32
N ILE A 192 -12.33 7.83 -1.93
CA ILE A 192 -13.42 7.36 -2.77
C ILE A 192 -14.17 8.60 -3.26
N ASN A 193 -14.02 8.86 -4.54
CA ASN A 193 -14.45 10.11 -5.17
C ASN A 193 -15.96 10.14 -5.43
N PRO A 194 -16.56 11.32 -5.64
CA PRO A 194 -17.98 11.44 -5.96
C PRO A 194 -18.42 10.66 -7.20
N ASP A 195 -17.55 10.53 -8.21
CA ASP A 195 -17.76 9.73 -9.42
C ASP A 195 -17.61 8.20 -9.18
N GLY A 196 -17.32 7.77 -7.96
CA GLY A 196 -17.13 6.37 -7.57
C GLY A 196 -15.74 5.83 -7.82
N SER A 197 -14.84 6.57 -8.47
CA SER A 197 -13.44 6.17 -8.64
C SER A 197 -12.71 6.14 -7.31
N LYS A 198 -11.65 5.32 -7.22
CA LYS A 198 -10.89 5.10 -5.99
C LYS A 198 -9.45 5.56 -6.16
N GLY A 199 -8.93 6.20 -5.12
CA GLY A 199 -7.58 6.70 -5.09
C GLY A 199 -7.48 8.18 -5.45
N VAL A 200 -6.28 8.72 -5.28
CA VAL A 200 -5.96 10.11 -5.62
C VAL A 200 -4.49 10.27 -6.00
N CYS A 201 -4.24 10.75 -7.20
CA CYS A 201 -2.88 10.88 -7.73
C CYS A 201 -2.05 11.93 -6.97
N ILE A 202 -2.71 12.99 -6.49
CA ILE A 202 -2.06 14.08 -5.74
C ILE A 202 -1.57 13.67 -4.34
N ALA A 203 -1.86 12.45 -3.89
CA ALA A 203 -1.24 11.95 -2.66
C ALA A 203 0.28 11.75 -2.84
N CYS A 204 0.74 11.43 -4.04
CA CYS A 204 2.16 11.27 -4.37
C CYS A 204 2.68 12.44 -5.22
N HIS A 205 1.88 12.91 -6.18
CA HIS A 205 2.22 14.00 -7.08
C HIS A 205 1.65 15.32 -6.58
N SER A 206 2.52 16.20 -6.07
CA SER A 206 2.07 17.49 -5.51
C SER A 206 1.34 18.31 -6.58
N LYS A 207 0.08 18.64 -6.34
CA LYS A 207 -0.69 19.58 -7.17
C LYS A 207 -0.08 21.00 -7.01
N HIS A 208 0.10 21.76 -7.98
CA HIS A 208 -0.16 21.64 -9.43
C HIS A 208 1.15 21.39 -10.19
N SER A 209 2.27 21.18 -9.47
CA SER A 209 3.58 20.95 -10.07
C SER A 209 3.73 19.53 -10.64
N PHE A 210 3.05 18.54 -10.08
CA PHE A 210 3.04 17.12 -10.50
C PHE A 210 4.42 16.50 -10.75
N LYS A 211 5.47 17.05 -10.12
CA LYS A 211 6.86 16.61 -10.37
C LYS A 211 7.09 15.17 -9.90
N ALA A 212 7.54 14.31 -10.80
CA ALA A 212 7.96 12.95 -10.50
C ALA A 212 9.13 12.90 -9.51
N ALA A 213 10.02 13.89 -9.56
CA ALA A 213 11.12 14.06 -8.60
C ALA A 213 10.65 14.12 -7.14
N VAL A 214 9.52 14.73 -6.86
CA VAL A 214 8.93 14.75 -5.51
C VAL A 214 8.37 13.38 -5.14
N ALA A 215 7.69 12.71 -6.07
CA ALA A 215 7.11 11.39 -5.83
C ALA A 215 8.15 10.30 -5.55
N ARG A 216 9.38 10.44 -6.07
CA ARG A 216 10.50 9.49 -5.90
C ARG A 216 11.14 9.51 -4.51
N GLN A 217 11.00 10.61 -3.78
CA GLN A 217 11.69 10.79 -2.51
C GLN A 217 11.07 9.93 -1.42
N PRO A 218 11.89 9.33 -0.54
CA PRO A 218 11.40 8.55 0.60
C PRO A 218 10.43 9.30 1.49
N ASP A 219 10.64 10.60 1.69
CA ASP A 219 9.76 11.46 2.49
C ASP A 219 8.32 11.52 1.94
N ASN A 220 8.16 11.41 0.63
CA ASN A 220 6.83 11.40 0.02
C ASN A 220 6.03 10.13 0.38
N CYS A 221 6.69 9.00 0.49
CA CYS A 221 6.08 7.77 1.01
C CYS A 221 5.91 7.85 2.53
N GLY A 222 6.93 8.37 3.20
CA GLY A 222 7.02 8.50 4.65
C GLY A 222 5.96 9.39 5.30
N LYS A 223 5.30 10.28 4.55
CA LYS A 223 4.18 11.08 5.12
C LYS A 223 2.96 10.25 5.52
N CYS A 224 2.87 8.98 5.05
CA CYS A 224 1.84 8.03 5.40
C CYS A 224 2.40 6.72 5.97
N HIS A 225 3.57 6.28 5.50
CA HIS A 225 4.26 5.08 5.97
C HIS A 225 5.16 5.39 7.17
N LEU A 226 4.52 5.68 8.29
CA LEU A 226 5.14 6.05 9.58
C LEU A 226 4.27 5.57 10.74
N GLY A 227 4.79 5.65 11.94
CA GLY A 227 4.04 5.31 13.15
C GLY A 227 4.27 3.90 13.66
N PRO A 228 3.56 3.51 14.75
CA PRO A 228 3.92 2.31 15.50
C PRO A 228 3.66 0.98 14.78
N ASP A 229 2.76 0.96 13.80
CA ASP A 229 2.30 -0.27 13.15
C ASP A 229 2.88 -0.49 11.74
N HIS A 230 3.43 0.55 11.12
CA HIS A 230 4.01 0.49 9.77
C HIS A 230 5.09 1.58 9.54
N PRO A 231 6.14 1.61 10.37
CA PRO A 231 7.17 2.65 10.37
C PRO A 231 8.18 2.46 9.24
N GLN A 232 7.72 2.28 7.98
CA GLN A 232 8.62 1.97 6.87
C GLN A 232 9.61 3.11 6.59
N LYS A 233 9.25 4.37 6.89
CA LYS A 233 10.16 5.50 6.76
C LYS A 233 11.31 5.39 7.75
N GLU A 234 11.01 5.20 9.03
CA GLU A 234 11.98 5.07 10.12
C GLU A 234 12.88 3.85 9.88
N ILE A 235 12.27 2.71 9.50
CA ILE A 235 12.99 1.49 9.11
C ILE A 235 13.93 1.73 7.92
N TYR A 236 13.48 2.46 6.90
CA TYR A 236 14.33 2.80 5.75
C TYR A 236 15.48 3.73 6.19
N GLU A 237 15.21 4.71 7.03
CA GLU A 237 16.21 5.69 7.48
C GLU A 237 17.34 5.08 8.31
N GLU A 238 17.09 4.03 9.07
CA GLU A 238 18.13 3.28 9.80
C GLU A 238 18.81 2.21 8.93
N SER A 239 18.18 1.79 7.82
CA SER A 239 18.77 0.83 6.91
C SER A 239 20.01 1.38 6.20
N LYS A 240 20.89 0.48 5.73
CA LYS A 240 22.07 0.91 4.95
C LYS A 240 21.70 1.64 3.66
N HIS A 241 20.54 1.32 3.06
CA HIS A 241 20.05 2.04 1.90
C HIS A 241 19.62 3.46 2.23
N GLY A 242 18.92 3.68 3.34
CA GLY A 242 18.54 5.01 3.79
C GLY A 242 19.74 5.85 4.24
N ILE A 243 20.70 5.24 4.91
CA ILE A 243 21.97 5.88 5.28
C ILE A 243 22.74 6.31 4.02
N ALA A 244 22.86 5.40 3.03
CA ALA A 244 23.51 5.71 1.75
C ALA A 244 22.79 6.85 1.04
N TYR A 245 21.45 6.82 0.96
CA TYR A 245 20.64 7.87 0.34
C TYR A 245 20.90 9.25 1.00
N ARG A 246 20.96 9.32 2.32
CA ARG A 246 21.26 10.55 3.04
C ARG A 246 22.71 11.03 2.85
N SER A 247 23.65 10.07 2.77
CA SER A 247 25.08 10.37 2.62
C SER A 247 25.45 10.94 1.26
N VAL A 248 24.78 10.48 0.17
CA VAL A 248 25.01 11.04 -1.16
C VAL A 248 24.27 12.36 -1.39
N GLY A 249 23.46 12.77 -0.43
CA GLY A 249 22.71 14.02 -0.45
C GLY A 249 21.49 14.01 -1.37
N ARG A 250 20.55 14.87 -1.02
CA ARG A 250 19.35 15.16 -1.84
C ARG A 250 19.62 16.27 -2.85
N GLU A 251 20.80 16.84 -2.82
CA GLU A 251 21.14 18.03 -3.56
C GLU A 251 21.29 17.75 -5.06
N LYS A 252 20.96 18.76 -5.84
CA LYS A 252 21.01 18.73 -7.28
C LYS A 252 22.43 18.42 -7.76
N GLY A 253 22.61 17.33 -8.46
CA GLY A 253 23.86 16.95 -9.11
C GLY A 253 24.83 16.16 -8.24
N LEU A 254 24.47 15.73 -7.04
CA LEU A 254 25.34 14.90 -6.21
C LEU A 254 25.24 13.41 -6.58
N ASN A 255 26.36 12.93 -6.97
CA ASN A 255 26.92 11.58 -6.97
C ASN A 255 25.90 10.45 -6.97
N GLY A 256 25.39 10.12 -8.16
CA GLY A 256 24.73 8.85 -8.40
C GLY A 256 23.26 8.76 -8.06
N MET A 257 22.57 9.85 -7.66
CA MET A 257 21.13 9.82 -7.45
C MET A 257 20.29 10.50 -8.53
N ASN A 258 20.73 11.62 -9.08
CA ASN A 258 20.02 12.38 -10.14
C ASN A 258 18.48 12.47 -9.91
N ILE A 259 18.06 12.60 -8.65
CA ILE A 259 16.65 12.47 -8.24
C ILE A 259 15.75 13.54 -8.84
N MET A 260 16.32 14.68 -9.22
CA MET A 260 15.60 15.80 -9.82
C MET A 260 15.43 15.69 -11.34
N LYS A 261 15.92 14.61 -11.96
CA LYS A 261 15.74 14.38 -13.39
C LYS A 261 14.24 14.34 -13.74
N ASP A 262 13.84 15.04 -14.79
CA ASP A 262 12.49 14.95 -15.31
C ASP A 262 12.29 13.66 -16.13
N GLY A 263 11.06 13.13 -16.17
CA GLY A 263 10.73 11.92 -16.91
C GLY A 263 11.21 10.63 -16.24
N ALA A 264 11.59 9.64 -17.06
CA ALA A 264 12.08 8.34 -16.60
C ALA A 264 13.32 8.48 -15.72
N TRP A 265 13.41 7.65 -14.67
CA TRP A 265 14.50 7.63 -13.72
C TRP A 265 14.88 6.18 -13.45
N ILE A 266 15.84 5.70 -14.22
CA ILE A 266 16.16 4.29 -14.42
C ILE A 266 17.36 3.90 -13.55
N LEU A 267 17.17 2.92 -12.67
CA LEU A 267 18.27 2.34 -11.90
C LEU A 267 19.24 1.61 -12.84
N GLY A 268 20.52 1.98 -12.74
CA GLY A 268 21.59 1.47 -13.58
C GLY A 268 22.00 2.41 -14.71
N ASP A 269 21.08 3.27 -15.19
CA ASP A 269 21.36 4.29 -16.22
C ASP A 269 21.43 5.69 -15.61
N ASP A 270 20.40 6.08 -14.87
CA ASP A 270 20.27 7.43 -14.34
C ASP A 270 20.87 7.61 -12.95
N TYR A 271 20.86 6.53 -12.18
CA TYR A 271 21.39 6.55 -10.81
C TYR A 271 21.84 5.15 -10.36
N TYR A 272 22.73 5.12 -9.35
CA TYR A 272 23.35 3.90 -8.85
C TYR A 272 23.65 3.93 -7.33
N ALA A 273 23.53 5.06 -6.65
CA ALA A 273 24.09 5.23 -5.31
C ALA A 273 23.25 4.56 -4.21
N ALA A 274 21.94 4.68 -4.29
CA ALA A 274 21.03 4.06 -3.32
C ALA A 274 19.62 3.90 -3.92
N PRO A 275 18.91 2.81 -3.60
CA PRO A 275 17.50 2.70 -3.95
C PRO A 275 16.65 3.55 -2.98
N THR A 276 15.57 4.15 -3.49
CA THR A 276 14.51 4.73 -2.69
C THR A 276 13.32 3.75 -2.60
N CYS A 277 12.28 4.12 -1.84
CA CYS A 277 11.05 3.32 -1.79
C CYS A 277 10.48 3.09 -3.20
N SER A 278 10.44 4.16 -4.01
CA SER A 278 9.94 4.09 -5.38
C SER A 278 10.79 3.19 -6.27
N THR A 279 12.11 3.14 -6.10
CA THR A 279 13.00 2.22 -6.85
C THR A 279 12.53 0.77 -6.71
N CYS A 280 12.37 0.30 -5.48
CA CYS A 280 12.03 -1.09 -5.21
C CYS A 280 10.57 -1.41 -5.57
N HIS A 281 9.64 -0.52 -5.25
CA HIS A 281 8.20 -0.78 -5.38
C HIS A 281 7.59 -0.38 -6.71
N MET A 282 8.17 0.59 -7.42
CA MET A 282 7.56 1.18 -8.61
C MET A 282 8.56 1.35 -9.76
N GLY A 283 9.86 1.52 -9.46
CA GLY A 283 10.85 2.08 -10.37
C GLY A 283 11.19 1.23 -11.58
N GLU A 284 11.73 1.92 -12.57
CA GLU A 284 12.38 1.36 -13.74
C GLU A 284 13.80 0.93 -13.39
N TYR A 285 14.28 -0.13 -14.04
CA TYR A 285 15.65 -0.63 -13.84
C TYR A 285 16.14 -1.36 -15.09
N VAL A 286 17.46 -1.37 -15.28
CA VAL A 286 18.10 -2.15 -16.33
C VAL A 286 18.22 -3.60 -15.89
N ARG A 287 17.63 -4.51 -16.66
CA ARG A 287 17.78 -5.95 -16.44
C ARG A 287 19.15 -6.45 -16.87
N GLN A 288 19.54 -7.63 -16.39
CA GLN A 288 20.81 -8.25 -16.79
C GLN A 288 20.97 -8.49 -18.30
N ASN A 289 19.88 -8.60 -19.04
CA ASN A 289 19.89 -8.71 -20.50
C ASN A 289 19.92 -7.36 -21.21
N GLY A 290 20.11 -6.25 -20.50
CA GLY A 290 20.14 -4.89 -21.04
C GLY A 290 18.78 -4.26 -21.33
N SER A 291 17.67 -4.99 -21.20
CA SER A 291 16.33 -4.41 -21.38
C SER A 291 15.91 -3.59 -20.15
N VAL A 292 15.11 -2.55 -20.37
CA VAL A 292 14.56 -1.74 -19.28
C VAL A 292 13.22 -2.32 -18.82
N ALA A 293 13.10 -2.58 -17.52
CA ALA A 293 11.81 -2.88 -16.90
C ALA A 293 11.04 -1.57 -16.70
N LYS A 294 9.80 -1.54 -17.17
CA LYS A 294 8.93 -0.36 -17.00
C LYS A 294 8.54 -0.14 -15.55
N ASN A 295 8.22 1.10 -15.22
CA ASN A 295 7.62 1.48 -13.93
C ASN A 295 6.24 0.82 -13.74
N SER A 296 5.79 0.77 -12.48
CA SER A 296 4.44 0.32 -12.15
C SER A 296 3.87 1.18 -11.03
N HIS A 297 2.65 1.69 -11.22
CA HIS A 297 1.89 2.37 -10.17
C HIS A 297 1.13 1.40 -9.25
N ASN A 298 1.25 0.10 -9.49
CA ASN A 298 0.84 -0.92 -8.54
C ASN A 298 1.99 -1.24 -7.58
N VAL A 299 2.11 -0.47 -6.52
CA VAL A 299 3.21 -0.56 -5.52
C VAL A 299 3.34 -1.92 -4.85
N GLY A 300 2.31 -2.77 -4.96
CA GLY A 300 2.29 -4.11 -4.40
C GLY A 300 2.78 -5.22 -5.33
N ASP A 301 3.08 -4.94 -6.60
CA ASP A 301 3.37 -5.98 -7.61
C ASP A 301 4.52 -6.91 -7.24
N ARG A 302 5.54 -6.37 -6.59
CA ARG A 302 6.78 -7.09 -6.25
C ARG A 302 6.79 -7.64 -4.82
N ILE A 303 5.69 -7.50 -4.05
CA ILE A 303 5.60 -7.95 -2.67
C ILE A 303 5.17 -9.41 -2.62
N SER A 304 6.01 -10.27 -2.02
CA SER A 304 5.78 -11.71 -1.90
C SER A 304 5.22 -12.18 -0.55
N TRP A 305 5.31 -11.35 0.50
CA TRP A 305 4.79 -11.64 1.83
C TRP A 305 3.67 -10.69 2.24
N ASN A 306 2.62 -11.22 2.85
CA ASN A 306 1.69 -10.42 3.63
C ASN A 306 2.19 -10.28 5.07
N LEU A 307 2.91 -9.20 5.36
CA LEU A 307 3.45 -8.90 6.69
C LEU A 307 2.47 -8.13 7.59
N ARG A 308 1.27 -7.81 7.08
CA ARG A 308 0.26 -7.03 7.83
C ARG A 308 -0.65 -7.89 8.70
N ALA A 309 -0.83 -9.16 8.35
CA ALA A 309 -1.69 -10.07 9.10
C ALA A 309 -1.05 -10.55 10.40
N PRO A 310 -1.84 -10.98 11.41
CA PRO A 310 -1.32 -11.57 12.64
C PRO A 310 -0.35 -12.73 12.37
N VAL A 311 -0.68 -13.61 11.44
CA VAL A 311 0.21 -14.67 10.93
C VAL A 311 0.55 -14.32 9.49
N SER A 312 1.82 -14.16 9.19
CA SER A 312 2.28 -13.86 7.83
C SER A 312 2.10 -15.06 6.89
N SER A 313 1.81 -14.76 5.64
CA SER A 313 1.64 -15.74 4.57
C SER A 313 2.12 -15.18 3.25
N LYS A 314 2.40 -16.03 2.27
CA LYS A 314 2.77 -15.60 0.92
C LYS A 314 1.58 -14.94 0.21
N LEU A 315 1.86 -14.02 -0.72
CA LEU A 315 0.87 -13.27 -1.50
C LEU A 315 0.89 -13.71 -2.96
N ASN A 316 -0.22 -14.26 -3.43
CA ASN A 316 -0.45 -14.55 -4.83
C ASN A 316 -1.46 -13.55 -5.38
N ARG A 317 -1.21 -12.98 -6.54
CA ARG A 317 -2.17 -12.10 -7.21
C ARG A 317 -3.03 -12.90 -8.16
N VAL A 318 -4.34 -12.70 -8.12
CA VAL A 318 -5.28 -13.28 -9.05
C VAL A 318 -6.00 -12.19 -9.81
N THR A 319 -6.25 -12.44 -11.09
CA THR A 319 -7.21 -11.67 -11.89
C THR A 319 -8.38 -12.59 -12.16
N PHE A 320 -9.59 -12.13 -11.87
CA PHE A 320 -10.82 -12.84 -12.16
C PHE A 320 -11.28 -12.58 -13.60
N GLU A 321 -12.17 -13.42 -14.14
CA GLU A 321 -12.68 -13.28 -15.51
C GLU A 321 -13.32 -11.92 -15.81
N ASP A 322 -13.87 -11.25 -14.82
CA ASP A 322 -14.42 -9.89 -14.96
C ASP A 322 -13.37 -8.77 -14.84
N GLY A 323 -12.09 -9.10 -14.86
CA GLY A 323 -10.98 -8.16 -14.74
C GLY A 323 -10.68 -7.68 -13.31
N THR A 324 -11.45 -8.11 -12.30
CA THR A 324 -11.15 -7.77 -10.90
C THR A 324 -9.83 -8.38 -10.46
N VAL A 325 -8.98 -7.60 -9.82
CA VAL A 325 -7.68 -8.04 -9.28
C VAL A 325 -7.73 -8.09 -7.77
N GLN A 326 -7.19 -9.17 -7.17
CA GLN A 326 -7.10 -9.33 -5.71
C GLN A 326 -5.86 -10.15 -5.34
N ASP A 327 -5.27 -9.84 -4.18
CA ASP A 327 -4.24 -10.70 -3.58
C ASP A 327 -4.90 -11.80 -2.73
N ILE A 328 -4.49 -13.04 -2.95
CA ILE A 328 -4.89 -14.24 -2.17
C ILE A 328 -3.67 -14.75 -1.41
N THR A 329 -3.86 -15.03 -0.13
CA THR A 329 -2.81 -15.49 0.77
C THR A 329 -2.67 -17.00 0.76
N GLY A 330 -1.44 -17.51 0.75
CA GLY A 330 -1.12 -18.94 0.84
C GLY A 330 0.19 -19.29 0.17
N ASP A 331 0.85 -20.33 0.68
CA ASP A 331 2.12 -20.81 0.12
C ASP A 331 1.93 -21.51 -1.23
N ILE A 332 0.76 -22.15 -1.39
CA ILE A 332 0.35 -22.77 -2.65
C ILE A 332 -0.51 -21.76 -3.42
N PRO A 333 -0.07 -21.34 -4.62
CA PRO A 333 -0.88 -20.46 -5.47
C PRO A 333 -2.20 -21.13 -5.86
N PRO A 334 -3.31 -20.38 -5.96
CA PRO A 334 -4.54 -20.89 -6.52
C PRO A 334 -4.37 -21.23 -8.01
N ARG A 335 -5.28 -22.02 -8.57
CA ARG A 335 -5.22 -22.44 -9.97
C ARG A 335 -6.14 -21.60 -10.85
N VAL A 336 -5.75 -21.37 -12.09
CA VAL A 336 -6.64 -20.82 -13.13
C VAL A 336 -7.85 -21.74 -13.29
N GLY A 337 -9.03 -21.16 -13.46
CA GLY A 337 -10.31 -21.88 -13.51
C GLY A 337 -10.91 -22.21 -12.13
N GLN A 338 -10.18 -22.07 -11.04
CA GLN A 338 -10.69 -22.23 -9.68
C GLN A 338 -11.56 -21.04 -9.28
N THR A 339 -12.61 -21.27 -8.51
CA THR A 339 -13.40 -20.19 -7.91
C THR A 339 -12.80 -19.71 -6.60
N ALA A 340 -12.89 -18.41 -6.35
CA ALA A 340 -12.46 -17.81 -5.10
C ALA A 340 -13.38 -16.63 -4.72
N LYS A 341 -13.42 -16.32 -3.42
CA LYS A 341 -14.20 -15.20 -2.89
C LYS A 341 -13.51 -13.87 -3.21
N ALA A 342 -14.08 -13.13 -4.16
CA ALA A 342 -13.72 -11.76 -4.44
C ALA A 342 -14.44 -10.81 -3.47
N LYS A 343 -13.69 -9.91 -2.84
CA LYS A 343 -14.22 -8.86 -1.95
C LYS A 343 -14.14 -7.53 -2.68
N SER A 344 -15.23 -6.81 -2.70
CA SER A 344 -15.27 -5.44 -3.20
C SER A 344 -16.14 -4.57 -2.32
N TYR A 345 -15.96 -3.27 -2.44
CA TYR A 345 -16.82 -2.29 -1.79
C TYR A 345 -17.45 -1.43 -2.87
N VAL A 346 -18.76 -1.33 -2.84
CA VAL A 346 -19.54 -0.57 -3.81
C VAL A 346 -20.11 0.65 -3.10
N ARG A 347 -19.93 1.82 -3.69
CA ARG A 347 -20.52 3.05 -3.21
C ARG A 347 -22.03 3.02 -3.46
N LYS A 348 -22.82 3.33 -2.43
CA LYS A 348 -24.27 3.58 -2.51
C LYS A 348 -24.56 4.93 -1.84
N GLY A 349 -24.77 5.96 -2.66
CA GLY A 349 -24.79 7.34 -2.17
C GLY A 349 -23.46 7.67 -1.49
N ASP A 350 -23.50 8.11 -0.25
CA ASP A 350 -22.30 8.46 0.54
C ASP A 350 -21.82 7.33 1.47
N LYS A 351 -22.27 6.10 1.24
CA LYS A 351 -21.91 4.92 2.03
C LYS A 351 -21.23 3.86 1.18
N LEU A 352 -20.37 3.05 1.82
CA LEU A 352 -19.76 1.87 1.23
C LEU A 352 -20.51 0.61 1.67
N LYS A 353 -20.87 -0.22 0.71
CA LYS A 353 -21.42 -1.55 0.94
C LYS A 353 -20.39 -2.60 0.54
N LYS A 354 -19.99 -3.44 1.49
CA LYS A 354 -19.14 -4.62 1.23
C LYS A 354 -19.93 -5.65 0.43
N VAL A 355 -19.34 -6.11 -0.65
CA VAL A 355 -19.89 -7.18 -1.52
C VAL A 355 -18.84 -8.30 -1.58
N ILE A 356 -19.31 -9.53 -1.36
CA ILE A 356 -18.49 -10.73 -1.52
C ILE A 356 -19.17 -11.59 -2.56
N LYS A 357 -18.47 -11.92 -3.65
CA LYS A 357 -18.96 -12.81 -4.71
C LYS A 357 -17.92 -13.89 -4.96
N GLU A 358 -18.35 -15.08 -5.28
CA GLU A 358 -17.48 -16.10 -5.87
C GLU A 358 -17.25 -15.77 -7.34
N LYS A 359 -16.00 -15.83 -7.78
CA LYS A 359 -15.59 -15.54 -9.15
C LYS A 359 -14.54 -16.54 -9.59
N THR A 360 -14.52 -16.83 -10.89
CA THR A 360 -13.53 -17.70 -11.52
C THR A 360 -12.22 -16.94 -11.74
N ILE A 361 -11.09 -17.57 -11.44
CA ILE A 361 -9.76 -17.03 -11.63
C ILE A 361 -9.33 -17.19 -13.09
N ALA A 362 -9.07 -16.09 -13.77
CA ALA A 362 -8.59 -16.06 -15.14
C ALA A 362 -7.05 -16.14 -15.23
N SER A 363 -6.34 -15.53 -14.28
CA SER A 363 -4.87 -15.59 -14.23
C SER A 363 -4.34 -15.51 -12.81
N VAL A 364 -3.12 -16.02 -12.61
CA VAL A 364 -2.42 -16.02 -11.32
C VAL A 364 -0.99 -15.56 -11.52
N VAL A 365 -0.55 -14.61 -10.71
CA VAL A 365 0.88 -14.27 -10.51
C VAL A 365 1.30 -14.83 -9.15
N PRO A 366 2.06 -15.95 -9.13
CA PRO A 366 2.51 -16.58 -7.90
C PRO A 366 3.45 -15.68 -7.09
N TRP A 367 3.49 -15.87 -5.78
CA TRP A 367 4.40 -15.13 -4.91
C TRP A 367 5.88 -15.29 -5.29
N LYS A 368 6.25 -16.43 -5.90
CA LYS A 368 7.61 -16.67 -6.37
C LYS A 368 8.01 -15.72 -7.51
N ASP A 369 7.09 -15.48 -8.44
CA ASP A 369 7.33 -14.58 -9.57
C ASP A 369 7.38 -13.12 -9.09
N ARG A 370 6.52 -12.73 -8.14
CA ARG A 370 6.56 -11.41 -7.49
C ARG A 370 7.90 -11.19 -6.78
N ARG A 371 8.41 -12.22 -6.07
CA ARG A 371 9.73 -12.20 -5.44
C ARG A 371 10.84 -12.10 -6.46
N ALA A 372 10.79 -12.88 -7.53
CA ALA A 372 11.78 -12.84 -8.60
C ALA A 372 11.88 -11.43 -9.21
N ASN A 373 10.74 -10.77 -9.45
CA ASN A 373 10.71 -9.40 -9.95
C ASN A 373 11.37 -8.39 -8.98
N MET A 374 11.22 -8.57 -7.66
CA MET A 374 11.93 -7.74 -6.68
C MET A 374 13.44 -8.07 -6.67
N GLN A 375 13.79 -9.35 -6.76
CA GLN A 375 15.20 -9.77 -6.80
C GLN A 375 15.96 -9.24 -8.00
N GLU A 376 15.28 -9.06 -9.16
CA GLU A 376 15.91 -8.44 -10.34
C GLU A 376 16.40 -7.02 -10.05
N ILE A 377 15.62 -6.24 -9.27
CA ILE A 377 16.06 -4.91 -8.85
C ILE A 377 17.28 -4.99 -7.92
N CYS A 378 17.27 -5.92 -6.97
CA CYS A 378 18.40 -6.11 -6.07
C CYS A 378 19.68 -6.43 -6.84
N LYS A 379 19.58 -7.25 -7.89
CA LYS A 379 20.70 -7.67 -8.74
C LYS A 379 21.30 -6.54 -9.58
N SER A 380 20.62 -5.41 -9.72
CA SER A 380 21.22 -4.22 -10.35
C SER A 380 22.44 -3.70 -9.59
N CYS A 381 22.55 -3.99 -8.29
CA CYS A 381 23.66 -3.56 -7.43
C CYS A 381 24.33 -4.71 -6.66
N HIS A 382 23.63 -5.79 -6.40
CA HIS A 382 24.07 -6.89 -5.53
C HIS A 382 24.30 -8.19 -6.28
N GLY A 383 25.29 -8.96 -5.84
CA GLY A 383 25.55 -10.32 -6.34
C GLY A 383 24.41 -11.29 -5.98
N ILE A 384 24.19 -12.28 -6.85
CA ILE A 384 23.06 -13.23 -6.72
C ILE A 384 23.06 -13.99 -5.39
N ASN A 385 24.23 -14.35 -4.84
CA ASN A 385 24.33 -15.04 -3.56
C ASN A 385 23.85 -14.16 -2.42
N GLN A 386 24.24 -12.90 -2.38
CA GLN A 386 23.78 -11.94 -1.37
C GLN A 386 22.26 -11.77 -1.42
N VAL A 387 21.68 -11.66 -2.63
CA VAL A 387 20.22 -11.53 -2.79
C VAL A 387 19.50 -12.79 -2.32
N ARG A 388 20.01 -13.98 -2.67
CA ARG A 388 19.46 -15.26 -2.22
C ARG A 388 19.49 -15.37 -0.70
N ASP A 389 20.65 -15.12 -0.09
CA ASP A 389 20.87 -15.29 1.34
C ASP A 389 20.07 -14.27 2.17
N PHE A 390 19.91 -13.04 1.65
CA PHE A 390 18.99 -12.06 2.22
C PHE A 390 17.55 -12.58 2.31
N TYR A 391 17.04 -13.18 1.23
CA TYR A 391 15.67 -13.71 1.24
C TYR A 391 15.51 -14.95 2.13
N SER A 392 16.57 -15.76 2.28
CA SER A 392 16.57 -16.87 3.25
C SER A 392 16.47 -16.34 4.67
N GLN A 393 17.27 -15.34 5.03
CA GLN A 393 17.22 -14.71 6.36
C GLN A 393 15.87 -14.03 6.65
N LEU A 394 15.29 -13.35 5.65
CA LEU A 394 13.96 -12.77 5.77
C LEU A 394 12.89 -13.83 6.01
N ASP A 395 12.92 -14.92 5.23
CA ASP A 395 11.97 -16.02 5.38
C ASP A 395 12.10 -16.68 6.75
N ASP A 396 13.33 -16.89 7.23
CA ASP A 396 13.59 -17.47 8.55
C ASP A 396 13.08 -16.59 9.69
N LEU A 397 13.27 -15.28 9.62
CA LEU A 397 12.73 -14.36 10.65
C LEU A 397 11.20 -14.34 10.63
N VAL A 398 10.59 -14.29 9.44
CA VAL A 398 9.12 -14.31 9.33
C VAL A 398 8.55 -15.63 9.86
N ASN A 399 9.21 -16.75 9.58
CA ASN A 399 8.81 -18.07 10.10
C ASN A 399 9.02 -18.15 11.61
N LEU A 400 10.16 -17.67 12.14
CA LEU A 400 10.40 -17.59 13.58
C LEU A 400 9.28 -16.83 14.29
N TYR A 401 8.92 -15.63 13.80
CA TYR A 401 7.80 -14.87 14.35
C TYR A 401 6.48 -15.65 14.27
N ASN A 402 6.20 -16.25 13.12
CA ASN A 402 4.97 -17.02 12.94
C ASN A 402 4.87 -18.21 13.91
N ASP A 403 5.93 -18.99 14.02
CA ASP A 403 5.90 -20.28 14.73
C ASP A 403 6.03 -20.10 16.24
N LYS A 404 6.85 -19.14 16.66
CA LYS A 404 7.08 -18.89 18.08
C LYS A 404 5.99 -18.06 18.76
N PHE A 405 5.40 -17.07 18.06
CA PHE A 405 4.49 -16.11 18.66
C PHE A 405 3.11 -16.06 18.00
N ALA A 406 3.06 -15.88 16.68
CA ALA A 406 1.80 -15.54 16.02
C ALA A 406 0.81 -16.71 15.95
N LYS A 407 1.26 -17.89 15.55
CA LYS A 407 0.40 -19.09 15.49
C LYS A 407 -0.06 -19.54 16.87
N PRO A 408 0.83 -19.68 17.89
CA PRO A 408 0.42 -20.00 19.24
C PRO A 408 -0.54 -18.98 19.84
N GLY A 409 -0.22 -17.68 19.75
CA GLY A 409 -1.07 -16.62 20.26
C GLY A 409 -2.45 -16.62 19.60
N LYS A 410 -2.52 -16.76 18.28
CA LYS A 410 -3.79 -16.86 17.54
C LYS A 410 -4.60 -18.09 17.94
N ALA A 411 -3.95 -19.23 18.20
CA ALA A 411 -4.60 -20.45 18.68
C ALA A 411 -5.21 -20.24 20.09
N ILE A 412 -4.45 -19.65 21.02
CA ILE A 412 -4.92 -19.32 22.37
C ILE A 412 -6.11 -18.36 22.32
N VAL A 413 -6.01 -17.28 21.53
CA VAL A 413 -7.13 -16.33 21.30
C VAL A 413 -8.36 -17.07 20.75
N GLY A 414 -8.17 -17.99 19.81
CA GLY A 414 -9.24 -18.83 19.27
C GLY A 414 -9.91 -19.69 20.35
N MET A 415 -9.13 -20.25 21.25
CA MET A 415 -9.64 -21.03 22.40
C MET A 415 -10.44 -20.16 23.37
N LEU A 416 -9.93 -18.98 23.74
CA LEU A 416 -10.64 -18.04 24.62
C LEU A 416 -12.00 -17.63 24.04
N LYS A 417 -12.07 -17.38 22.74
CA LYS A 417 -13.32 -17.08 22.01
C LYS A 417 -14.27 -18.27 21.99
N LYS A 418 -13.79 -19.48 21.70
CA LYS A 418 -14.57 -20.73 21.71
C LYS A 418 -15.15 -21.01 23.10
N ASP A 419 -14.38 -20.77 24.14
CA ASP A 419 -14.78 -20.97 25.52
C ASP A 419 -15.66 -19.82 26.06
N LYS A 420 -15.97 -18.81 25.25
CA LYS A 420 -16.76 -17.62 25.59
C LYS A 420 -16.17 -16.78 26.73
N ILE A 421 -14.87 -16.91 26.99
CA ILE A 421 -14.11 -16.10 27.95
C ILE A 421 -13.88 -14.71 27.34
N TRP A 422 -13.41 -14.66 26.10
CA TRP A 422 -13.24 -13.42 25.35
C TRP A 422 -14.46 -13.18 24.46
N LYS A 423 -15.31 -12.24 24.85
CA LYS A 423 -16.52 -11.87 24.11
C LYS A 423 -16.20 -10.78 23.07
N SER A 424 -16.75 -10.92 21.95
CA SER A 424 -16.89 -10.22 20.66
C SER A 424 -16.11 -8.94 20.30
N SER A 425 -15.86 -7.98 21.19
CA SER A 425 -15.35 -6.67 20.72
C SER A 425 -13.82 -6.48 20.74
N GLY A 426 -13.08 -7.51 21.09
CA GLY A 426 -11.60 -7.47 21.06
C GLY A 426 -10.94 -6.64 22.15
N PHE A 427 -11.41 -5.43 22.42
CA PHE A 427 -10.78 -4.46 23.32
C PHE A 427 -11.51 -4.23 24.65
N GLN A 428 -12.39 -5.12 25.05
CA GLN A 428 -13.06 -5.06 26.36
C GLN A 428 -12.16 -5.46 27.54
N HIS A 429 -11.10 -6.19 27.26
CA HIS A 429 -10.13 -6.67 28.22
C HIS A 429 -8.73 -6.23 27.81
N LYS A 430 -7.83 -6.06 28.77
CA LYS A 430 -6.43 -5.71 28.58
C LYS A 430 -5.77 -6.60 27.51
N ILE A 431 -6.02 -7.91 27.56
CA ILE A 431 -5.49 -8.87 26.58
C ILE A 431 -5.77 -8.52 25.13
N GLY A 432 -6.86 -7.78 24.84
CA GLY A 432 -7.17 -7.31 23.49
C GLY A 432 -6.14 -6.33 22.98
N PHE A 433 -5.71 -5.40 23.83
CA PHE A 433 -4.64 -4.45 23.53
C PHE A 433 -3.29 -5.18 23.45
N THR A 434 -2.95 -5.99 24.44
CA THR A 434 -1.69 -6.75 24.46
C THR A 434 -1.52 -7.61 23.19
N TRP A 435 -2.56 -8.37 22.82
CA TRP A 435 -2.53 -9.16 21.59
C TRP A 435 -2.42 -8.30 20.34
N PHE A 436 -3.14 -7.15 20.29
CA PHE A 436 -3.08 -6.23 19.17
C PHE A 436 -1.67 -5.65 18.99
N GLU A 437 -1.03 -5.23 20.07
CA GLU A 437 0.35 -4.73 20.03
C GLU A 437 1.34 -5.78 19.51
N ILE A 438 1.29 -7.00 20.07
CA ILE A 438 2.18 -8.10 19.67
C ILE A 438 2.17 -8.35 18.15
N TRP A 439 1.01 -8.36 17.51
CA TRP A 439 0.97 -8.68 16.09
C TRP A 439 0.88 -7.46 15.18
N HIS A 440 0.21 -6.38 15.63
CA HIS A 440 -0.09 -5.22 14.80
C HIS A 440 1.02 -4.17 14.86
N HIS A 441 1.63 -3.96 16.02
CA HIS A 441 2.74 -3.03 16.19
C HIS A 441 4.08 -3.75 16.10
N GLU A 442 4.53 -4.40 17.16
CA GLU A 442 5.87 -5.00 17.23
C GLU A 442 6.08 -6.08 16.15
N GLY A 443 5.07 -6.92 15.94
CA GLY A 443 5.15 -7.99 14.94
C GLY A 443 5.27 -7.48 13.51
N ARG A 444 4.58 -6.39 13.17
CA ARG A 444 4.74 -5.74 11.87
C ARG A 444 6.10 -5.08 11.75
N ARG A 445 6.53 -4.33 12.77
CA ARG A 445 7.84 -3.67 12.82
C ARG A 445 8.97 -4.65 12.58
N ALA A 446 9.03 -5.73 13.35
CA ALA A 446 10.07 -6.75 13.23
C ALA A 446 10.18 -7.30 11.80
N ARG A 447 9.06 -7.70 11.21
CA ARG A 447 9.04 -8.32 9.87
C ARG A 447 9.30 -7.34 8.74
N MET A 448 8.80 -6.11 8.85
CA MET A 448 9.03 -5.04 7.87
C MET A 448 10.48 -4.55 7.93
N ALA A 449 11.05 -4.46 9.14
CA ALA A 449 12.43 -4.07 9.34
C ALA A 449 13.41 -5.13 8.82
N ALA A 450 13.14 -6.41 9.05
CA ALA A 450 13.92 -7.49 8.47
C ALA A 450 13.93 -7.44 6.92
N ALA A 451 12.83 -7.03 6.31
CA ALA A 451 12.75 -6.85 4.86
C ALA A 451 13.63 -5.71 4.32
N MET A 452 14.20 -4.88 5.17
CA MET A 452 15.11 -3.78 4.80
C MET A 452 16.47 -3.82 5.56
N HIS A 453 16.74 -4.91 6.32
CA HIS A 453 17.93 -5.02 7.19
C HIS A 453 18.09 -3.84 8.15
N ALA A 454 17.01 -3.42 8.78
CA ALA A 454 16.97 -2.39 9.80
C ALA A 454 17.09 -3.04 11.19
N PRO A 455 18.21 -2.91 11.90
CA PRO A 455 18.53 -3.73 13.07
C PRO A 455 17.71 -3.39 14.31
N ASP A 456 17.48 -2.10 14.57
CA ASP A 456 16.78 -1.64 15.77
C ASP A 456 15.29 -2.04 15.74
N TYR A 457 14.61 -1.74 14.66
CA TYR A 457 13.20 -2.16 14.48
C TYR A 457 13.02 -3.66 14.30
N THR A 458 14.05 -4.39 13.82
CA THR A 458 14.00 -5.86 13.79
C THR A 458 14.11 -6.44 15.19
N HIS A 459 15.09 -5.99 15.98
CA HIS A 459 15.42 -6.58 17.27
C HIS A 459 14.73 -5.90 18.44
N TRP A 460 15.10 -4.62 18.75
CA TRP A 460 14.62 -3.98 19.98
C TRP A 460 13.14 -3.58 19.93
N HIS A 461 12.74 -2.80 18.93
CA HIS A 461 11.34 -2.40 18.73
C HIS A 461 10.48 -3.49 18.06
N GLY A 462 11.05 -4.67 17.83
CA GLY A 462 10.40 -5.80 17.20
C GLY A 462 10.43 -7.04 18.08
N MET A 463 11.38 -7.96 17.82
CA MET A 463 11.39 -9.29 18.44
C MET A 463 11.52 -9.26 19.97
N TYR A 464 12.28 -8.31 20.53
CA TYR A 464 12.40 -8.14 21.97
C TYR A 464 11.07 -7.71 22.61
N GLU A 465 10.41 -6.69 22.06
CA GLU A 465 9.12 -6.22 22.58
C GLU A 465 8.02 -7.28 22.40
N ILE A 466 8.01 -7.99 21.27
CA ILE A 466 7.12 -9.16 21.08
C ILE A 466 7.33 -10.17 22.20
N ALA A 467 8.59 -10.55 22.46
CA ALA A 467 8.89 -11.54 23.50
C ALA A 467 8.46 -11.05 24.88
N ARG A 468 8.79 -9.80 25.24
CA ARG A 468 8.37 -9.19 26.50
C ARG A 468 6.86 -9.24 26.67
N ASN A 469 6.11 -8.69 25.71
CA ASN A 469 4.66 -8.61 25.79
C ASN A 469 4.00 -10.00 25.74
N PHE A 470 4.57 -10.95 24.98
CA PHE A 470 4.02 -12.30 24.89
C PHE A 470 4.18 -13.09 26.17
N TYR A 471 5.39 -13.10 26.77
CA TYR A 471 5.67 -13.91 27.95
C TYR A 471 5.25 -13.26 29.27
N HIS A 472 5.38 -11.93 29.38
CA HIS A 472 5.15 -11.22 30.65
C HIS A 472 3.77 -10.58 30.77
N ASP A 473 3.08 -10.36 29.67
CA ASP A 473 1.74 -9.75 29.68
C ASP A 473 0.69 -10.72 29.14
N PHE A 474 0.84 -11.19 27.86
CA PHE A 474 -0.19 -11.99 27.20
C PHE A 474 -0.48 -13.32 27.90
N LEU A 475 0.54 -14.14 28.18
CA LEU A 475 0.34 -15.45 28.81
C LEU A 475 -0.22 -15.33 30.24
N PRO A 476 0.27 -14.44 31.12
CA PRO A 476 -0.36 -14.17 32.42
C PRO A 476 -1.81 -13.72 32.33
N GLU A 477 -2.13 -12.80 31.41
CA GLU A 477 -3.50 -12.32 31.21
C GLU A 477 -4.44 -13.44 30.72
N VAL A 478 -3.95 -14.35 29.88
CA VAL A 478 -4.70 -15.56 29.47
C VAL A 478 -5.07 -16.39 30.69
N GLN A 479 -4.10 -16.61 31.60
CA GLN A 479 -4.33 -17.40 32.81
C GLN A 479 -5.33 -16.71 33.74
N GLU A 480 -5.15 -15.43 34.01
CA GLU A 480 -6.04 -14.64 34.87
C GLU A 480 -7.49 -14.65 34.36
N LEU A 481 -7.71 -14.40 33.08
CA LEU A 481 -9.05 -14.45 32.47
C LEU A 481 -9.66 -15.85 32.54
N ALA A 482 -8.85 -16.88 32.37
CA ALA A 482 -9.31 -18.27 32.47
C ALA A 482 -9.66 -18.66 33.91
N ASP A 483 -8.90 -18.18 34.89
CA ASP A 483 -9.18 -18.39 36.33
C ASP A 483 -10.51 -17.75 36.71
N HIS A 484 -10.74 -16.49 36.35
CA HIS A 484 -12.00 -15.79 36.59
C HIS A 484 -13.20 -16.49 35.91
N ALA A 485 -12.98 -17.18 34.80
CA ALA A 485 -14.01 -17.93 34.09
C ALA A 485 -14.20 -19.39 34.60
N GLY A 486 -13.49 -19.79 35.64
CA GLY A 486 -13.52 -21.16 36.16
C GLY A 486 -12.87 -22.21 35.26
N LYS A 487 -12.02 -21.80 34.33
CA LYS A 487 -11.32 -22.67 33.35
C LYS A 487 -9.80 -22.65 33.52
N GLY A 488 -9.29 -22.14 34.65
CA GLY A 488 -7.87 -21.93 34.89
C GLY A 488 -7.01 -23.17 34.70
N ALA A 489 -7.43 -24.32 35.21
CA ALA A 489 -6.69 -25.58 35.09
C ALA A 489 -6.43 -25.98 33.60
N LYS A 490 -7.43 -25.76 32.73
CA LYS A 490 -7.29 -26.01 31.28
C LYS A 490 -6.20 -25.14 30.65
N TYR A 491 -6.23 -23.83 30.91
CA TYR A 491 -5.29 -22.89 30.31
C TYR A 491 -3.89 -22.99 30.94
N LYS A 492 -3.78 -23.28 32.22
CA LYS A 492 -2.51 -23.60 32.88
C LYS A 492 -1.78 -24.74 32.16
N LYS A 493 -2.53 -25.80 31.77
CA LYS A 493 -1.96 -26.91 31.00
C LYS A 493 -1.53 -26.45 29.62
N VAL A 494 -2.36 -25.68 28.89
CA VAL A 494 -2.03 -25.16 27.54
C VAL A 494 -0.77 -24.31 27.57
N ILE A 495 -0.66 -23.41 28.57
CA ILE A 495 0.53 -22.56 28.74
C ILE A 495 1.75 -23.41 29.10
N ALA A 496 1.61 -24.39 30.01
CA ALA A 496 2.71 -25.28 30.39
C ALA A 496 3.21 -26.12 29.20
N ASP A 497 2.29 -26.67 28.40
CA ASP A 497 2.63 -27.44 27.19
C ASP A 497 3.37 -26.55 26.16
N PHE A 498 2.94 -25.29 26.03
CA PHE A 498 3.63 -24.31 25.18
C PHE A 498 5.04 -23.98 25.72
N MET A 499 5.15 -23.69 27.02
CA MET A 499 6.42 -23.33 27.67
C MET A 499 7.41 -24.49 27.76
N ALA A 500 6.96 -25.72 27.60
CA ALA A 500 7.81 -26.90 27.57
C ALA A 500 8.54 -27.12 26.24
N LYS A 501 8.17 -26.39 25.19
CA LYS A 501 8.82 -26.51 23.88
C LYS A 501 10.29 -26.03 23.93
N PRO A 502 11.18 -26.62 23.11
CA PRO A 502 12.61 -26.29 23.14
C PRO A 502 12.89 -24.80 23.00
N GLU A 503 12.20 -24.13 22.12
CA GLU A 503 12.36 -22.69 21.84
C GLU A 503 11.97 -21.77 23.01
N ASN A 504 11.31 -22.30 24.04
CA ASN A 504 10.86 -21.56 25.23
C ASN A 504 11.62 -21.93 26.51
N LEU A 505 12.58 -22.87 26.47
CA LEU A 505 13.30 -23.34 27.66
C LEU A 505 14.08 -22.23 28.39
N TRP A 506 14.51 -21.19 27.68
CA TRP A 506 15.22 -20.03 28.24
C TRP A 506 14.36 -19.24 29.25
N THR A 507 13.04 -19.36 29.22
CA THR A 507 12.12 -18.65 30.12
C THR A 507 12.01 -19.32 31.50
N LYS A 508 12.51 -20.52 31.67
CA LYS A 508 12.52 -21.19 32.98
C LYS A 508 13.47 -20.45 33.91
N THR A 509 12.88 -19.69 34.85
CA THR A 509 13.62 -18.93 35.85
C THR A 509 14.65 -19.79 36.57
N GLY A 510 15.87 -19.30 36.64
CA GLY A 510 16.98 -20.02 37.22
C GLY A 510 17.48 -21.15 36.35
N GLY A 511 17.28 -21.04 35.04
CA GLY A 511 17.51 -22.04 34.02
C GLY A 511 18.35 -23.19 34.52
N SER A 512 17.86 -24.42 34.46
CA SER A 512 18.65 -25.56 34.94
C SER A 512 20.06 -25.39 34.40
N ALA A 513 21.08 -25.80 35.12
CA ALA A 513 22.46 -25.76 34.66
C ALA A 513 22.60 -26.36 33.24
N GLU A 514 21.69 -27.24 32.89
CA GLU A 514 21.47 -27.84 31.58
C GLU A 514 21.04 -26.87 30.49
N THR A 515 20.04 -26.00 30.78
CA THR A 515 19.58 -24.96 29.82
C THR A 515 20.68 -23.92 29.58
N MET A 516 21.40 -23.50 30.62
CA MET A 516 22.53 -22.60 30.47
C MET A 516 23.68 -23.23 29.67
N LYS A 517 23.95 -24.52 29.86
CA LYS A 517 24.93 -25.24 29.04
C LYS A 517 24.54 -25.31 27.57
N LEU A 518 23.25 -25.53 27.25
CA LEU A 518 22.77 -25.55 25.88
C LEU A 518 22.91 -24.16 25.23
N ILE A 519 22.57 -23.09 25.95
CA ILE A 519 22.73 -21.71 25.46
C ILE A 519 24.21 -21.37 25.24
N GLN A 520 25.06 -21.74 26.19
CA GLN A 520 26.52 -21.53 26.08
C GLN A 520 27.13 -22.34 24.95
N GLU A 521 26.70 -23.57 24.75
CA GLU A 521 27.18 -24.41 23.64
C GLU A 521 26.74 -23.87 22.30
N GLU A 522 25.47 -23.41 22.17
CA GLU A 522 24.98 -22.73 20.98
C GLU A 522 25.78 -21.46 20.66
N GLN A 523 26.08 -20.62 21.68
CA GLN A 523 26.94 -19.45 21.53
C GLN A 523 28.36 -19.86 21.10
N ARG A 524 28.93 -20.89 21.74
CA ARG A 524 30.26 -21.41 21.41
C ARG A 524 30.36 -21.88 19.96
N LEU A 525 29.32 -22.55 19.46
CA LEU A 525 29.24 -23.01 18.07
C LEU A 525 29.16 -21.87 17.07
N ARG A 526 28.43 -20.82 17.40
CA ARG A 526 28.29 -19.63 16.54
C ARG A 526 29.59 -18.84 16.39
N TYR A 527 30.45 -18.83 17.43
CA TYR A 527 31.66 -18.01 17.45
C TYR A 527 32.94 -18.83 17.25
N LYS A 528 32.83 -20.12 16.93
CA LYS A 528 33.94 -21.02 16.63
C LYS A 528 34.35 -21.00 15.15
N GLN A 529 34.23 -19.90 14.49
CA GLN A 529 34.77 -19.81 13.12
C GLN A 529 36.22 -19.29 13.16
#